data_32f78c79fb1e3cf0542e01fff9b759db
#
_entry.id   32f78c79fb1e3cf0542e01fff9b759db
#
_cell.length_a   1.000
_cell.length_b   1.000
_cell.length_c   1.000
_cell.angle_alpha   90.00
_cell.angle_beta   90.00
_cell.angle_gamma   90.00
#
_symmetry.space_group_name_H-M   'P 1'
#
loop_
_entity.id
_entity.type
_entity.pdbx_description
1 polymer ?
#
loop_
_entity_poly.entity_id
_entity_poly.type
_entity_poly.pdbx_seq_one_letter_code
_entity_poly.pdbx_strand_id
1 'polypeptide(L)'
;MKILLYDWSQKSTYINKQDIHDTLKQLGISFDTFLFDFENQDISELEKFFKEISADAYDCCFSINYFPELSGVCNAKGLKYVSWGYDCPFNVRNIERTLGNPCNYVYCFDRIQAETYQKMGYDTVYHMPLAINAARYKKVIPSAAQRKKYAAQISFIGSLYESQYSAIAEISTDYAKGYMDAVINAQQLLYGAYILNDVIDNGFVQDMNAYFKVL
;
A
#
# COMPACT_ATOMS: atom_id res chain seq x y z
N MET A 1 -16.79 -10.21 18.08
CA MET A 1 -15.73 -9.38 17.50
C MET A 1 -16.35 -8.22 16.72
N LYS A 2 -15.90 -7.02 16.98
CA LYS A 2 -16.33 -5.81 16.28
C LYS A 2 -15.11 -5.04 15.76
N ILE A 3 -15.11 -4.66 14.49
CA ILE A 3 -13.98 -4.03 13.80
C ILE A 3 -14.32 -2.58 13.46
N LEU A 4 -13.36 -1.67 13.65
CA LEU A 4 -13.39 -0.32 13.09
C LEU A 4 -12.66 -0.35 11.74
N LEU A 5 -13.39 -0.24 10.64
CA LEU A 5 -12.86 -0.36 9.29
C LEU A 5 -12.57 1.02 8.71
N TYR A 6 -11.31 1.30 8.38
CA TYR A 6 -10.94 2.49 7.65
C TYR A 6 -11.34 2.36 6.18
N ASP A 7 -12.14 3.34 5.74
CA ASP A 7 -12.59 3.44 4.37
C ASP A 7 -12.01 4.69 3.71
N TRP A 8 -11.06 4.52 2.79
CA TRP A 8 -10.31 5.62 2.20
C TRP A 8 -11.07 6.42 1.13
N SER A 9 -12.29 6.02 0.75
CA SER A 9 -13.03 6.73 -0.31
C SER A 9 -14.52 6.54 -0.23
N GLN A 10 -15.25 7.66 -0.19
CA GLN A 10 -16.70 7.68 -0.38
C GLN A 10 -17.12 7.29 -1.79
N LYS A 11 -16.26 7.53 -2.80
CA LYS A 11 -16.59 7.39 -4.22
C LYS A 11 -16.22 6.03 -4.80
N SER A 12 -15.50 5.18 -4.06
CA SER A 12 -14.97 3.98 -4.68
C SER A 12 -15.92 2.81 -4.60
N THR A 13 -16.37 2.41 -5.75
CA THR A 13 -16.87 1.07 -6.05
C THR A 13 -15.72 0.06 -6.14
N TYR A 14 -14.65 0.22 -5.34
CA TYR A 14 -13.55 -0.74 -5.35
C TYR A 14 -14.08 -2.10 -4.94
N ILE A 15 -13.89 -3.04 -5.82
CA ILE A 15 -14.29 -4.43 -5.67
C ILE A 15 -13.75 -5.01 -4.37
N ASN A 16 -12.52 -4.65 -3.99
CA ASN A 16 -11.87 -5.10 -2.76
C ASN A 16 -12.64 -4.69 -1.50
N LYS A 17 -13.15 -3.46 -1.44
CA LYS A 17 -13.98 -2.98 -0.34
C LYS A 17 -15.24 -3.80 -0.19
N GLN A 18 -15.96 -4.01 -1.30
CA GLN A 18 -17.15 -4.84 -1.32
C GLN A 18 -16.85 -6.26 -0.83
N ASP A 19 -15.74 -6.86 -1.28
CA ASP A 19 -15.34 -8.20 -0.89
C ASP A 19 -15.03 -8.32 0.60
N ILE A 20 -14.41 -7.30 1.21
CA ILE A 20 -14.16 -7.24 2.64
C ILE A 20 -15.48 -7.17 3.41
N HIS A 21 -16.36 -6.24 3.03
CA HIS A 21 -17.68 -6.10 3.67
C HIS A 21 -18.49 -7.39 3.59
N ASP A 22 -18.54 -8.01 2.42
CA ASP A 22 -19.27 -9.26 2.20
C ASP A 22 -18.66 -10.40 3.03
N THR A 23 -17.34 -10.48 3.12
CA THR A 23 -16.64 -11.48 3.90
C THR A 23 -16.88 -11.30 5.39
N LEU A 24 -16.78 -10.07 5.92
CA LEU A 24 -17.05 -9.79 7.33
C LEU A 24 -18.49 -10.16 7.70
N LYS A 25 -19.46 -9.83 6.85
CA LYS A 25 -20.87 -10.23 7.03
C LYS A 25 -21.05 -11.74 7.03
N GLN A 26 -20.40 -12.45 6.08
CA GLN A 26 -20.48 -13.91 6.01
C GLN A 26 -19.88 -14.59 7.24
N LEU A 27 -18.84 -14.00 7.83
CA LEU A 27 -18.21 -14.47 9.06
C LEU A 27 -18.96 -14.04 10.33
N GLY A 28 -20.04 -13.28 10.22
CA GLY A 28 -20.78 -12.77 11.38
C GLY A 28 -19.97 -11.75 12.21
N ILE A 29 -19.01 -11.09 11.59
CA ILE A 29 -18.18 -10.06 12.23
C ILE A 29 -18.86 -8.71 12.07
N SER A 30 -19.16 -8.06 13.19
CA SER A 30 -19.70 -6.69 13.19
C SER A 30 -18.62 -5.70 12.87
N PHE A 31 -18.95 -4.65 12.12
CA PHE A 31 -18.01 -3.58 11.84
C PHE A 31 -18.73 -2.25 11.64
N ASP A 32 -18.05 -1.17 12.04
CA ASP A 32 -18.38 0.20 11.66
C ASP A 32 -17.29 0.72 10.72
N THR A 33 -17.65 1.65 9.84
CA THR A 33 -16.71 2.28 8.92
C THR A 33 -16.48 3.73 9.32
N PHE A 34 -15.26 4.21 9.13
CA PHE A 34 -14.95 5.63 9.21
C PHE A 34 -14.14 6.07 8.00
N LEU A 35 -14.21 7.36 7.71
CA LEU A 35 -13.53 8.01 6.60
C LEU A 35 -12.57 9.05 7.16
N PHE A 36 -11.40 9.14 6.57
CA PHE A 36 -10.45 10.21 6.83
C PHE A 36 -9.64 10.45 5.57
N ASP A 37 -9.48 11.71 5.19
CA ASP A 37 -8.71 12.10 4.01
C ASP A 37 -7.35 12.64 4.47
N PHE A 38 -6.32 11.78 4.43
CA PHE A 38 -4.96 12.14 4.85
C PHE A 38 -4.30 13.24 4.01
N GLU A 39 -4.85 13.56 2.83
CA GLU A 39 -4.31 14.63 1.99
C GLU A 39 -4.90 16.00 2.35
N ASN A 40 -6.17 16.04 2.79
CA ASN A 40 -6.92 17.28 2.93
C ASN A 40 -7.44 17.57 4.34
N GLN A 41 -7.34 16.62 5.28
CA GLN A 41 -7.79 16.80 6.66
C GLN A 41 -6.61 16.90 7.63
N ASP A 42 -6.79 17.67 8.69
CA ASP A 42 -5.80 17.79 9.76
C ASP A 42 -5.80 16.52 10.62
N ILE A 43 -4.61 16.00 10.91
CA ILE A 43 -4.43 14.79 11.72
C ILE A 43 -5.07 14.91 13.12
N SER A 44 -5.18 16.13 13.65
CA SER A 44 -5.85 16.39 14.94
C SER A 44 -7.33 15.99 14.94
N GLU A 45 -8.00 15.99 13.79
CA GLU A 45 -9.39 15.51 13.67
C GLU A 45 -9.45 13.99 13.84
N LEU A 46 -8.47 13.25 13.27
CA LEU A 46 -8.34 11.81 13.47
C LEU A 46 -8.06 11.48 14.93
N GLU A 47 -7.13 12.20 15.56
CA GLU A 47 -6.82 12.04 16.98
C GLU A 47 -8.05 12.30 17.87
N LYS A 48 -8.82 13.35 17.56
CA LYS A 48 -10.06 13.66 18.28
C LYS A 48 -11.06 12.52 18.13
N PHE A 49 -11.30 12.06 16.91
CA PHE A 49 -12.20 10.93 16.65
C PHE A 49 -11.80 9.69 17.46
N PHE A 50 -10.51 9.32 17.47
CA PHE A 50 -10.03 8.18 18.26
C PHE A 50 -10.10 8.42 19.78
N LYS A 51 -9.99 9.65 20.27
CA LYS A 51 -10.18 9.97 21.70
C LYS A 51 -11.65 9.77 22.13
N GLU A 52 -12.59 10.09 21.27
CA GLU A 52 -14.04 9.99 21.54
C GLU A 52 -14.56 8.55 21.53
N ILE A 53 -13.91 7.63 20.81
CA ILE A 53 -14.27 6.21 20.80
C ILE A 53 -13.99 5.59 22.18
N SER A 54 -14.91 4.77 22.70
CA SER A 54 -14.64 3.96 23.90
C SER A 54 -13.52 2.95 23.63
N ALA A 55 -12.65 2.71 24.61
CA ALA A 55 -11.53 1.76 24.48
C ALA A 55 -12.02 0.34 24.12
N ASP A 56 -13.17 -0.06 24.63
CA ASP A 56 -13.75 -1.40 24.44
C ASP A 56 -14.75 -1.47 23.27
N ALA A 57 -14.90 -0.38 22.48
CA ALA A 57 -15.88 -0.34 21.40
C ALA A 57 -15.52 -1.27 20.24
N TYR A 58 -14.23 -1.51 20.03
CA TYR A 58 -13.72 -2.31 18.92
C TYR A 58 -12.57 -3.20 19.37
N ASP A 59 -12.49 -4.39 18.77
CA ASP A 59 -11.39 -5.35 18.97
C ASP A 59 -10.13 -4.93 18.21
N CYS A 60 -10.31 -4.28 17.04
CA CYS A 60 -9.22 -3.72 16.24
C CYS A 60 -9.71 -2.65 15.27
N CYS A 61 -8.78 -1.81 14.81
CA CYS A 61 -8.91 -1.02 13.60
C CYS A 61 -8.31 -1.80 12.42
N PHE A 62 -8.97 -1.79 11.25
CA PHE A 62 -8.51 -2.49 10.06
C PHE A 62 -8.41 -1.53 8.87
N SER A 63 -7.35 -1.65 8.07
CA SER A 63 -7.21 -0.94 6.80
C SER A 63 -6.65 -1.83 5.69
N ILE A 64 -7.01 -1.50 4.44
CA ILE A 64 -6.21 -1.90 3.28
C ILE A 64 -5.08 -0.90 3.16
N ASN A 65 -3.87 -1.40 2.95
CA ASN A 65 -2.61 -0.70 3.05
C ASN A 65 -2.31 -0.13 4.45
N TYR A 66 -1.05 0.19 4.66
CA TYR A 66 -0.55 0.68 5.94
C TYR A 66 -0.57 2.20 5.98
N PHE A 67 -1.08 2.74 7.07
CA PHE A 67 -1.11 4.19 7.35
C PHE A 67 -0.42 4.47 8.68
N PRO A 68 0.74 5.16 8.68
CA PRO A 68 1.46 5.55 9.90
C PRO A 68 0.60 6.29 10.91
N GLU A 69 -0.28 7.15 10.44
CA GLU A 69 -1.19 7.96 11.25
C GLU A 69 -2.19 7.07 12.01
N LEU A 70 -2.77 6.07 11.32
CA LEU A 70 -3.65 5.09 11.99
C LEU A 70 -2.88 4.27 13.02
N SER A 71 -1.66 3.85 12.69
CA SER A 71 -0.80 3.16 13.65
C SER A 71 -0.55 4.02 14.89
N GLY A 72 -0.25 5.32 14.71
CA GLY A 72 -0.01 6.26 15.80
C GLY A 72 -1.21 6.41 16.73
N VAL A 73 -2.40 6.70 16.19
CA VAL A 73 -3.62 6.89 16.99
C VAL A 73 -4.09 5.60 17.66
N CYS A 74 -3.98 4.46 16.95
CA CYS A 74 -4.29 3.15 17.53
C CYS A 74 -3.34 2.81 18.68
N ASN A 75 -2.04 3.06 18.52
CA ASN A 75 -1.06 2.82 19.56
C ASN A 75 -1.32 3.69 20.80
N ALA A 76 -1.61 4.97 20.61
CA ALA A 76 -1.96 5.89 21.70
C ALA A 76 -3.23 5.46 22.44
N LYS A 77 -4.18 4.82 21.73
CA LYS A 77 -5.44 4.32 22.28
C LYS A 77 -5.33 2.93 22.91
N GLY A 78 -4.26 2.17 22.63
CA GLY A 78 -4.16 0.76 22.99
C GLY A 78 -5.06 -0.15 22.14
N LEU A 79 -5.53 0.32 20.98
CA LEU A 79 -6.34 -0.45 20.04
C LEU A 79 -5.43 -1.19 19.06
N LYS A 80 -5.69 -2.47 18.81
CA LYS A 80 -4.95 -3.22 17.80
C LYS A 80 -5.17 -2.61 16.42
N TYR A 81 -4.11 -2.50 15.63
CA TYR A 81 -4.16 -2.05 14.25
C TYR A 81 -3.75 -3.17 13.30
N VAL A 82 -4.68 -3.59 12.47
CA VAL A 82 -4.48 -4.63 11.46
C VAL A 82 -4.46 -3.94 10.09
N SER A 83 -3.37 -4.07 9.35
CA SER A 83 -3.29 -3.58 7.98
C SER A 83 -2.96 -4.72 7.01
N TRP A 84 -3.63 -4.72 5.86
CA TRP A 84 -3.37 -5.69 4.81
C TRP A 84 -2.90 -4.97 3.55
N GLY A 85 -1.59 -5.10 3.27
CA GLY A 85 -0.92 -4.43 2.17
C GLY A 85 -1.31 -5.00 0.81
N TYR A 86 -1.77 -4.12 -0.07
CA TYR A 86 -2.03 -4.41 -1.48
C TYR A 86 -0.92 -3.88 -2.39
N ASP A 87 -0.08 -2.97 -1.87
CA ASP A 87 1.03 -2.37 -2.59
C ASP A 87 2.36 -2.99 -2.16
N CYS A 88 3.24 -3.20 -3.12
CA CYS A 88 4.62 -3.64 -2.90
C CYS A 88 5.55 -2.88 -3.87
N PRO A 89 6.54 -2.13 -3.33
CA PRO A 89 6.72 -1.80 -1.91
C PRO A 89 5.61 -0.90 -1.36
N PHE A 90 5.51 -0.79 -0.04
CA PHE A 90 4.64 0.21 0.57
C PHE A 90 5.07 1.62 0.15
N ASN A 91 4.15 2.37 -0.46
CA ASN A 91 4.40 3.76 -0.84
C ASN A 91 4.10 4.70 0.35
N VAL A 92 4.88 4.55 1.42
CA VAL A 92 4.69 5.27 2.68
C VAL A 92 6.00 5.88 3.12
N ARG A 93 6.02 7.20 3.33
CA ARG A 93 7.20 7.91 3.82
C ARG A 93 7.42 7.64 5.31
N ASN A 94 8.68 7.48 5.72
CA ASN A 94 9.07 7.29 7.14
C ASN A 94 8.31 6.16 7.85
N ILE A 95 8.00 5.08 7.13
CA ILE A 95 7.25 3.94 7.64
C ILE A 95 7.91 3.34 8.89
N GLU A 96 9.23 3.41 8.97
CA GLU A 96 10.06 2.90 10.06
C GLU A 96 9.73 3.51 11.42
N ARG A 97 9.18 4.72 11.46
CA ARG A 97 8.83 5.43 12.71
C ARG A 97 7.69 4.77 13.48
N THR A 98 6.79 4.11 12.76
CA THR A 98 5.56 3.57 13.35
C THR A 98 5.39 2.08 13.10
N LEU A 99 6.12 1.47 12.17
CA LEU A 99 5.96 0.07 11.80
C LEU A 99 6.16 -0.87 13.00
N GLY A 100 7.08 -0.53 13.92
CA GLY A 100 7.34 -1.26 15.15
C GLY A 100 6.38 -0.99 16.31
N ASN A 101 5.32 -0.19 16.14
CA ASN A 101 4.36 0.05 17.21
C ASN A 101 3.71 -1.27 17.67
N PRO A 102 3.64 -1.54 18.98
CA PRO A 102 3.18 -2.83 19.51
C PRO A 102 1.70 -3.13 19.22
N CYS A 103 0.92 -2.13 18.82
CA CYS A 103 -0.46 -2.34 18.38
C CYS A 103 -0.58 -2.94 16.98
N ASN A 104 0.49 -2.95 16.18
CA ASN A 104 0.46 -3.28 14.77
C ASN A 104 0.43 -4.79 14.50
N TYR A 105 -0.36 -5.15 13.49
CA TYR A 105 -0.37 -6.44 12.78
C TYR A 105 -0.39 -6.12 11.28
N VAL A 106 0.80 -6.02 10.67
CA VAL A 106 0.98 -5.56 9.29
C VAL A 106 1.23 -6.75 8.39
N TYR A 107 0.29 -7.01 7.49
CA TYR A 107 0.37 -8.11 6.55
C TYR A 107 0.80 -7.63 5.18
N CYS A 108 1.95 -8.14 4.69
CA CYS A 108 2.46 -7.92 3.34
C CYS A 108 2.09 -9.11 2.46
N PHE A 109 1.59 -8.86 1.25
CA PHE A 109 1.33 -9.96 0.32
C PHE A 109 2.63 -10.48 -0.32
N ASP A 110 3.63 -9.65 -0.45
CA ASP A 110 4.95 -10.03 -0.93
C ASP A 110 5.80 -10.60 0.21
N ARG A 111 6.29 -11.82 0.00
CA ARG A 111 7.08 -12.54 1.01
C ARG A 111 8.43 -11.86 1.24
N ILE A 112 9.08 -11.40 0.18
CA ILE A 112 10.41 -10.79 0.28
C ILE A 112 10.32 -9.46 1.05
N GLN A 113 9.27 -8.67 0.80
CA GLN A 113 9.03 -7.45 1.56
C GLN A 113 8.81 -7.76 3.05
N ALA A 114 8.00 -8.76 3.40
CA ALA A 114 7.78 -9.15 4.78
C ALA A 114 9.07 -9.60 5.46
N GLU A 115 9.84 -10.50 4.82
CA GLU A 115 11.12 -10.98 5.33
C GLU A 115 12.16 -9.84 5.50
N THR A 116 12.14 -8.85 4.61
CA THR A 116 13.02 -7.68 4.70
C THR A 116 12.73 -6.88 5.96
N TYR A 117 11.47 -6.55 6.23
CA TYR A 117 11.10 -5.84 7.45
C TYR A 117 11.38 -6.66 8.72
N GLN A 118 11.13 -7.97 8.69
CA GLN A 118 11.45 -8.86 9.82
C GLN A 118 12.96 -8.88 10.11
N LYS A 119 13.82 -8.94 9.08
CA LYS A 119 15.28 -8.84 9.24
C LYS A 119 15.75 -7.49 9.80
N MET A 120 14.98 -6.43 9.55
CA MET A 120 15.20 -5.11 10.15
C MET A 120 14.74 -5.02 11.63
N GLY A 121 14.11 -6.09 12.15
CA GLY A 121 13.67 -6.19 13.55
C GLY A 121 12.20 -5.81 13.78
N TYR A 122 11.36 -5.76 12.74
CA TYR A 122 9.94 -5.47 12.88
C TYR A 122 9.12 -6.75 13.06
N ASP A 123 8.93 -7.20 14.30
CA ASP A 123 8.14 -8.39 14.66
C ASP A 123 6.63 -8.22 14.43
N THR A 124 6.19 -7.01 14.10
CA THR A 124 4.81 -6.64 13.80
C THR A 124 4.41 -6.93 12.35
N VAL A 125 5.36 -7.36 11.50
CA VAL A 125 5.15 -7.59 10.07
C VAL A 125 5.05 -9.08 9.78
N TYR A 126 4.05 -9.45 8.98
CA TYR A 126 3.72 -10.83 8.64
C TYR A 126 3.52 -10.97 7.12
N HIS A 127 3.82 -12.16 6.60
CA HIS A 127 3.47 -12.50 5.22
C HIS A 127 2.05 -13.06 5.16
N MET A 128 1.20 -12.49 4.31
CA MET A 128 -0.13 -13.02 4.00
C MET A 128 -0.47 -12.69 2.55
N PRO A 129 -0.56 -13.69 1.65
CA PRO A 129 -0.92 -13.48 0.26
C PRO A 129 -2.25 -12.76 0.08
N LEU A 130 -2.40 -12.09 -1.08
CA LEU A 130 -3.69 -11.54 -1.48
C LEU A 130 -4.71 -12.66 -1.67
N ALA A 131 -5.96 -12.34 -1.40
CA ALA A 131 -7.08 -13.25 -1.53
C ALA A 131 -8.10 -12.73 -2.55
N ILE A 132 -8.96 -13.63 -3.01
CA ILE A 132 -10.08 -13.33 -3.89
C ILE A 132 -11.40 -13.75 -3.25
N ASN A 133 -12.48 -13.08 -3.60
CA ASN A 133 -13.82 -13.52 -3.24
C ASN A 133 -14.24 -14.68 -4.14
N ALA A 134 -13.96 -15.91 -3.68
CA ALA A 134 -14.27 -17.12 -4.43
C ALA A 134 -15.78 -17.27 -4.74
N ALA A 135 -16.66 -16.81 -3.85
CA ALA A 135 -18.10 -16.87 -4.06
C ALA A 135 -18.56 -15.98 -5.25
N ARG A 136 -17.93 -14.82 -5.43
CA ARG A 136 -18.19 -13.96 -6.57
C ARG A 136 -17.68 -14.57 -7.87
N TYR A 137 -16.46 -15.07 -7.88
CA TYR A 137 -15.84 -15.63 -9.09
C TYR A 137 -16.52 -16.92 -9.56
N LYS A 138 -16.98 -17.77 -8.64
CA LYS A 138 -17.74 -18.98 -8.98
C LYS A 138 -19.05 -18.70 -9.73
N LYS A 139 -19.59 -17.48 -9.63
CA LYS A 139 -20.81 -17.08 -10.34
C LYS A 139 -20.55 -16.65 -11.80
N VAL A 140 -19.29 -16.44 -12.18
CA VAL A 140 -18.93 -16.01 -13.52
C VAL A 140 -18.85 -17.22 -14.44
N ILE A 141 -19.89 -17.42 -15.25
CA ILE A 141 -19.92 -18.47 -16.28
C ILE A 141 -19.83 -17.79 -17.64
N PRO A 142 -18.64 -17.79 -18.29
CA PRO A 142 -18.49 -17.12 -19.58
C PRO A 142 -19.26 -17.88 -20.68
N SER A 143 -19.96 -17.14 -21.54
CA SER A 143 -20.60 -17.67 -22.74
C SER A 143 -19.57 -18.20 -23.75
N ALA A 144 -20.00 -19.01 -24.72
CA ALA A 144 -19.12 -19.51 -25.78
C ALA A 144 -18.47 -18.36 -26.59
N ALA A 145 -19.20 -17.28 -26.83
CA ALA A 145 -18.68 -16.08 -27.50
C ALA A 145 -17.61 -15.37 -26.67
N GLN A 146 -17.81 -15.23 -25.34
CA GLN A 146 -16.83 -14.66 -24.44
C GLN A 146 -15.56 -15.52 -24.34
N ARG A 147 -15.72 -16.86 -24.22
CA ARG A 147 -14.59 -17.78 -24.26
C ARG A 147 -13.76 -17.61 -25.53
N LYS A 148 -14.43 -17.60 -26.69
CA LYS A 148 -13.75 -17.39 -27.99
C LYS A 148 -13.05 -16.02 -28.06
N LYS A 149 -13.68 -14.95 -27.54
CA LYS A 149 -13.12 -13.59 -27.57
C LYS A 149 -11.89 -13.44 -26.69
N TYR A 150 -11.90 -14.07 -25.50
CA TYR A 150 -10.86 -13.87 -24.49
C TYR A 150 -9.91 -15.07 -24.33
N ALA A 151 -10.09 -16.13 -25.12
CA ALA A 151 -9.16 -17.26 -25.11
C ALA A 151 -7.78 -16.82 -25.58
N ALA A 152 -6.75 -17.11 -24.80
CA ALA A 152 -5.36 -16.87 -25.14
C ALA A 152 -4.49 -17.95 -24.48
N GLN A 153 -3.39 -18.32 -25.12
CA GLN A 153 -2.41 -19.22 -24.52
C GLN A 153 -1.66 -18.54 -23.38
N ILE A 154 -1.36 -17.24 -23.55
CA ILE A 154 -0.74 -16.39 -22.54
C ILE A 154 -1.56 -15.09 -22.53
N SER A 155 -1.95 -14.63 -21.33
CA SER A 155 -2.66 -13.37 -21.18
C SER A 155 -2.01 -12.51 -20.11
N PHE A 156 -2.03 -11.20 -20.32
CA PHE A 156 -1.67 -10.18 -19.36
C PHE A 156 -2.86 -9.22 -19.20
N ILE A 157 -3.25 -8.97 -17.96
CA ILE A 157 -4.28 -8.00 -17.62
C ILE A 157 -3.64 -6.98 -16.71
N GLY A 158 -3.53 -5.73 -17.17
CA GLY A 158 -2.90 -4.66 -16.42
C GLY A 158 -2.93 -3.35 -17.19
N SER A 159 -2.38 -2.30 -16.59
CA SER A 159 -2.14 -1.03 -17.25
C SER A 159 -0.71 -0.96 -17.76
N LEU A 160 -0.50 -0.29 -18.89
CA LEU A 160 0.82 0.22 -19.24
C LEU A 160 1.02 1.47 -18.38
N TYR A 161 1.83 1.34 -17.32
CA TYR A 161 2.12 2.48 -16.46
C TYR A 161 2.95 3.49 -17.24
N GLU A 162 2.41 4.70 -17.41
CA GLU A 162 3.20 5.82 -17.91
C GLU A 162 4.17 6.25 -16.81
N SER A 163 5.45 6.22 -17.12
CA SER A 163 6.47 6.69 -16.21
C SER A 163 6.41 8.22 -16.10
N GLN A 164 6.50 8.76 -14.89
CA GLN A 164 6.68 10.20 -14.68
C GLN A 164 8.11 10.66 -15.05
N TYR A 165 8.98 9.73 -15.43
CA TYR A 165 10.37 10.01 -15.79
C TYR A 165 10.49 11.08 -16.88
N SER A 166 9.65 11.05 -17.93
CA SER A 166 9.69 12.04 -19.01
C SER A 166 9.50 13.47 -18.49
N ALA A 167 8.54 13.68 -17.59
CA ALA A 167 8.28 14.98 -16.99
C ALA A 167 9.45 15.45 -16.10
N ILE A 168 10.07 14.52 -15.36
CA ILE A 168 11.25 14.82 -14.54
C ILE A 168 12.46 15.12 -15.43
N ALA A 169 12.66 14.36 -16.50
CA ALA A 169 13.76 14.53 -17.42
C ALA A 169 13.71 15.89 -18.17
N GLU A 170 12.51 16.37 -18.50
CA GLU A 170 12.31 17.68 -19.16
C GLU A 170 12.75 18.87 -18.31
N ILE A 171 12.62 18.78 -16.98
CA ILE A 171 12.98 19.83 -16.04
C ILE A 171 14.36 19.63 -15.40
N SER A 172 15.05 18.52 -15.70
CA SER A 172 16.35 18.17 -15.15
C SER A 172 17.50 18.79 -15.98
N THR A 173 18.69 18.86 -15.37
CA THR A 173 19.92 19.20 -16.11
C THR A 173 20.28 18.09 -17.11
N ASP A 174 21.05 18.43 -18.17
CA ASP A 174 21.55 17.43 -19.12
C ASP A 174 22.38 16.36 -18.43
N TYR A 175 23.15 16.71 -17.40
CA TYR A 175 23.90 15.76 -16.59
C TYR A 175 22.98 14.79 -15.85
N ALA A 176 21.99 15.28 -15.12
CA ALA A 176 21.06 14.47 -14.36
C ALA A 176 20.23 13.56 -15.28
N LYS A 177 19.78 14.08 -16.41
CA LYS A 177 19.08 13.32 -17.43
C LYS A 177 19.96 12.20 -17.98
N GLY A 178 21.18 12.52 -18.40
CA GLY A 178 22.12 11.52 -18.93
C GLY A 178 22.48 10.45 -17.92
N TYR A 179 22.62 10.82 -16.64
CA TYR A 179 22.85 9.85 -15.55
C TYR A 179 21.65 8.92 -15.36
N MET A 180 20.44 9.45 -15.27
CA MET A 180 19.22 8.64 -15.12
C MET A 180 18.98 7.74 -16.33
N ASP A 181 19.20 8.23 -17.56
CA ASP A 181 19.10 7.42 -18.79
C ASP A 181 20.09 6.25 -18.77
N ALA A 182 21.33 6.49 -18.33
CA ALA A 182 22.35 5.45 -18.22
C ALA A 182 21.97 4.38 -17.18
N VAL A 183 21.44 4.80 -16.02
CA VAL A 183 20.99 3.88 -14.97
C VAL A 183 19.80 3.04 -15.45
N ILE A 184 18.81 3.65 -16.10
CA ILE A 184 17.65 2.94 -16.66
C ILE A 184 18.10 1.91 -17.70
N ASN A 185 18.98 2.29 -18.61
CA ASN A 185 19.51 1.40 -19.63
C ASN A 185 20.31 0.23 -19.01
N ALA A 186 21.12 0.50 -17.99
CA ALA A 186 21.84 -0.55 -17.27
C ALA A 186 20.88 -1.52 -16.57
N GLN A 187 19.84 -1.00 -15.89
CA GLN A 187 18.83 -1.83 -15.23
C GLN A 187 18.07 -2.72 -16.22
N GLN A 188 17.78 -2.24 -17.42
CA GLN A 188 17.11 -3.04 -18.46
C GLN A 188 17.97 -4.25 -18.93
N LEU A 189 19.28 -4.13 -18.85
CA LEU A 189 20.21 -5.22 -19.21
C LEU A 189 20.47 -6.20 -18.06
N LEU A 190 20.15 -5.80 -16.83
CA LEU A 190 20.36 -6.62 -15.63
C LEU A 190 19.06 -7.27 -15.20
N TYR A 191 18.92 -8.54 -15.53
CA TYR A 191 17.75 -9.33 -15.15
C TYR A 191 17.98 -10.00 -13.79
N GLY A 192 17.00 -9.84 -12.87
CA GLY A 192 17.06 -10.47 -11.55
C GLY A 192 17.88 -9.71 -10.49
N ALA A 193 18.42 -8.53 -10.83
CA ALA A 193 19.07 -7.64 -9.88
C ALA A 193 18.44 -6.23 -9.95
N TYR A 194 18.33 -5.59 -8.79
CA TYR A 194 17.83 -4.20 -8.68
C TYR A 194 19.00 -3.30 -8.26
N ILE A 195 19.46 -2.47 -9.19
CA ILE A 195 20.69 -1.68 -9.01
C ILE A 195 20.47 -0.23 -8.60
N LEU A 196 19.22 0.25 -8.60
CA LEU A 196 18.94 1.68 -8.39
C LEU A 196 19.48 2.19 -7.04
N ASN A 197 19.34 1.39 -5.98
CA ASN A 197 19.82 1.77 -4.65
C ASN A 197 21.35 1.83 -4.55
N ASP A 198 22.06 1.11 -5.41
CA ASP A 198 23.52 1.02 -5.40
C ASP A 198 24.17 2.14 -6.23
N VAL A 199 23.45 2.65 -7.24
CA VAL A 199 23.99 3.63 -8.18
C VAL A 199 23.43 5.04 -7.98
N ILE A 200 22.24 5.20 -7.39
CA ILE A 200 21.70 6.51 -6.99
C ILE A 200 22.23 6.82 -5.59
N ASP A 201 23.42 7.37 -5.54
CA ASP A 201 24.08 7.69 -4.28
C ASP A 201 23.59 9.02 -3.66
N ASN A 202 24.03 9.26 -2.42
CA ASN A 202 23.65 10.46 -1.70
C ASN A 202 24.18 11.75 -2.39
N GLY A 203 25.30 11.68 -3.11
CA GLY A 203 25.84 12.80 -3.86
C GLY A 203 24.90 13.24 -4.97
N PHE A 204 24.45 12.27 -5.79
CA PHE A 204 23.46 12.54 -6.83
C PHE A 204 22.16 13.11 -6.26
N VAL A 205 21.66 12.55 -5.15
CA VAL A 205 20.43 13.04 -4.49
C VAL A 205 20.62 14.47 -3.98
N GLN A 206 21.78 14.81 -3.40
CA GLN A 206 22.09 16.16 -2.92
C GLN A 206 22.16 17.16 -4.08
N ASP A 207 22.79 16.80 -5.18
CA ASP A 207 22.89 17.65 -6.38
C ASP A 207 21.49 17.93 -6.96
N MET A 208 20.64 16.90 -7.03
CA MET A 208 19.26 17.04 -7.49
C MET A 208 18.42 17.91 -6.55
N ASN A 209 18.54 17.71 -5.24
CA ASN A 209 17.85 18.53 -4.25
C ASN A 209 18.28 19.99 -4.32
N ALA A 210 19.58 20.25 -4.47
CA ALA A 210 20.10 21.62 -4.64
C ALA A 210 19.57 22.27 -5.93
N TYR A 211 19.52 21.52 -7.02
CA TYR A 211 19.02 22.01 -8.30
C TYR A 211 17.52 22.37 -8.22
N PHE A 212 16.69 21.49 -7.66
CA PHE A 212 15.26 21.72 -7.52
C PHE A 212 14.90 22.58 -6.29
N LYS A 213 15.88 23.02 -5.50
CA LYS A 213 15.67 23.77 -4.24
C LYS A 213 14.70 23.04 -3.27
N VAL A 214 14.78 21.73 -3.24
CA VAL A 214 14.05 20.90 -2.28
C VAL A 214 14.91 20.80 -1.03
N LEU A 215 14.34 21.20 0.11
CA LEU A 215 15.01 21.14 1.43
C LEU A 215 14.90 19.74 2.04
#